data_903b1c550d91ad0cac55dc659f5175fe
#
_entry.id   903b1c550d91ad0cac55dc659f5175fe
#
_cell.length_a   1.000
_cell.length_b   1.000
_cell.length_c   1.000
_cell.angle_alpha   90.00
_cell.angle_beta   90.00
_cell.angle_gamma   90.00
#
_symmetry.space_group_name_H-M   'P 1'
#
loop_
_entity.id
_entity.type
_entity.pdbx_description
1 polymer ?
#
loop_
_entity_poly.entity_id
_entity_poly.type
_entity_poly.pdbx_seq_one_letter_code
_entity_poly.pdbx_strand_id
1 'polypeptide(L)'
;MTQYVIIGDGISGSSAAETLREEDPESEITVITDEGEPLYNRILIKEHAKGKLPEAPISIHDEEWYDERDIDLSLNTFVTSVDTDAKVVNTHEGEEIPYDKLLVATGGTPTQLPVDNSDADGIHHFWTFQDARAIREHAEQANKGVIVGAGLLGIDFAAVCGAQGIEADYLMRGDRWWRYALSGKGAEIMHEGMREVGVEPV
;
A
#
# COMPACT_ATOMS: atom_id res chain seq x y z
N MET A 1 -7.81 -26.10 -20.88
CA MET A 1 -6.92 -25.10 -20.28
C MET A 1 -7.46 -24.82 -18.91
N THR A 2 -6.60 -24.76 -17.90
CA THR A 2 -7.02 -24.36 -16.53
C THR A 2 -7.11 -22.86 -16.48
N GLN A 3 -8.20 -22.31 -15.92
CA GLN A 3 -8.39 -20.88 -15.70
C GLN A 3 -8.01 -20.52 -14.25
N TYR A 4 -6.91 -19.80 -14.10
CA TYR A 4 -6.47 -19.26 -12.80
C TYR A 4 -6.88 -17.79 -12.69
N VAL A 5 -7.53 -17.46 -11.59
CA VAL A 5 -7.78 -16.04 -11.25
C VAL A 5 -7.05 -15.72 -9.95
N ILE A 6 -6.36 -14.58 -9.94
CA ILE A 6 -5.60 -14.07 -8.80
C ILE A 6 -6.16 -12.70 -8.44
N ILE A 7 -6.62 -12.52 -7.20
CA ILE A 7 -7.11 -11.23 -6.70
C ILE A 7 -5.99 -10.57 -5.91
N GLY A 8 -5.45 -9.49 -6.42
CA GLY A 8 -4.35 -8.70 -5.87
C GLY A 8 -3.04 -8.90 -6.61
N ASP A 9 -2.44 -7.79 -7.08
CA ASP A 9 -1.14 -7.74 -7.78
C ASP A 9 0.00 -7.25 -6.88
N GLY A 10 -0.07 -7.58 -5.60
CA GLY A 10 1.08 -7.44 -4.69
C GLY A 10 2.11 -8.54 -4.94
N ILE A 11 3.22 -8.51 -4.18
CA ILE A 11 4.31 -9.50 -4.33
C ILE A 11 3.82 -10.96 -4.32
N SER A 12 2.78 -11.28 -3.55
CA SER A 12 2.24 -12.64 -3.47
C SER A 12 1.48 -13.05 -4.73
N GLY A 13 0.65 -12.13 -5.28
CA GLY A 13 -0.14 -12.40 -6.47
C GLY A 13 0.72 -12.47 -7.72
N SER A 14 1.60 -11.50 -7.92
CA SER A 14 2.50 -11.46 -9.07
C SER A 14 3.48 -12.64 -9.08
N SER A 15 4.10 -12.99 -7.94
CA SER A 15 4.96 -14.18 -7.85
C SER A 15 4.19 -15.48 -8.11
N ALA A 16 2.92 -15.54 -7.70
CA ALA A 16 2.09 -16.71 -8.00
C ALA A 16 1.76 -16.80 -9.49
N ALA A 17 1.45 -15.67 -10.16
CA ALA A 17 1.19 -15.61 -11.59
C ALA A 17 2.42 -16.08 -12.40
N GLU A 18 3.61 -15.60 -12.05
CA GLU A 18 4.87 -16.02 -12.67
C GLU A 18 5.10 -17.53 -12.49
N THR A 19 4.98 -18.04 -11.27
CA THR A 19 5.14 -19.48 -10.98
C THR A 19 4.13 -20.33 -11.72
N LEU A 20 2.86 -19.91 -11.79
CA LEU A 20 1.81 -20.63 -12.51
C LEU A 20 2.13 -20.68 -14.02
N ARG A 21 2.61 -19.61 -14.61
CA ARG A 21 3.01 -19.60 -16.02
C ARG A 21 4.18 -20.55 -16.31
N GLU A 22 5.13 -20.66 -15.37
CA GLU A 22 6.24 -21.59 -15.50
C GLU A 22 5.81 -23.06 -15.36
N GLU A 23 4.91 -23.38 -14.42
CA GLU A 23 4.50 -24.76 -14.10
C GLU A 23 3.34 -25.26 -14.99
N ASP A 24 2.48 -24.36 -15.50
CA ASP A 24 1.34 -24.68 -16.36
C ASP A 24 1.30 -23.71 -17.57
N PRO A 25 2.21 -23.86 -18.55
CA PRO A 25 2.37 -22.90 -19.66
C PRO A 25 1.14 -22.71 -20.55
N GLU A 26 0.23 -23.67 -20.58
CA GLU A 26 -0.98 -23.66 -21.41
C GLU A 26 -2.20 -23.07 -20.66
N SER A 27 -2.05 -22.68 -19.41
CA SER A 27 -3.16 -22.13 -18.61
C SER A 27 -3.52 -20.70 -19.01
N GLU A 28 -4.76 -20.31 -18.72
CA GLU A 28 -5.19 -18.90 -18.72
C GLU A 28 -4.97 -18.33 -17.31
N ILE A 29 -4.29 -17.18 -17.21
CA ILE A 29 -3.99 -16.54 -15.94
C ILE A 29 -4.49 -15.10 -15.99
N THR A 30 -5.41 -14.76 -15.09
CA THR A 30 -5.93 -13.40 -14.92
C THR A 30 -5.54 -12.90 -13.53
N VAL A 31 -4.92 -11.72 -13.48
CA VAL A 31 -4.59 -10.99 -12.23
C VAL A 31 -5.47 -9.75 -12.16
N ILE A 32 -6.19 -9.57 -11.05
CA ILE A 32 -7.13 -8.47 -10.86
C ILE A 32 -6.66 -7.64 -9.67
N THR A 33 -6.51 -6.34 -9.83
CA THR A 33 -6.14 -5.44 -8.74
C THR A 33 -6.92 -4.13 -8.78
N ASP A 34 -7.27 -3.61 -7.61
CA ASP A 34 -7.90 -2.30 -7.43
C ASP A 34 -6.90 -1.15 -7.54
N GLU A 35 -5.59 -1.44 -7.52
CA GLU A 35 -4.55 -0.44 -7.73
C GLU A 35 -4.38 -0.13 -9.24
N GLY A 36 -3.99 1.11 -9.55
CA GLY A 36 -3.78 1.58 -10.92
C GLY A 36 -2.38 1.34 -11.46
N GLU A 37 -1.54 0.62 -10.73
CA GLU A 37 -0.15 0.34 -11.07
C GLU A 37 0.10 -1.17 -11.01
N PRO A 38 0.87 -1.73 -11.96
CA PRO A 38 1.42 -3.08 -11.84
C PRO A 38 2.33 -3.21 -10.60
N LEU A 39 2.83 -4.42 -10.34
CA LEU A 39 3.68 -4.69 -9.17
C LEU A 39 4.80 -3.64 -9.00
N TYR A 40 4.84 -3.05 -7.83
CA TYR A 40 5.86 -2.10 -7.41
C TYR A 40 6.46 -2.42 -6.04
N ASN A 41 7.60 -1.82 -5.71
CA ASN A 41 8.28 -1.97 -4.43
C ASN A 41 7.61 -1.10 -3.35
N ARG A 42 6.70 -1.69 -2.59
CA ARG A 42 5.96 -1.02 -1.50
C ARG A 42 6.87 -0.48 -0.38
N ILE A 43 8.10 -0.99 -0.24
CA ILE A 43 9.05 -0.45 0.73
C ILE A 43 9.64 0.89 0.25
N LEU A 44 9.81 1.07 -1.06
CA LEU A 44 10.41 2.26 -1.64
C LEU A 44 9.46 3.45 -1.78
N ILE A 45 8.15 3.24 -1.72
CA ILE A 45 7.17 4.35 -1.84
C ILE A 45 7.40 5.44 -0.80
N LYS A 46 7.90 5.09 0.39
CA LYS A 46 8.24 6.07 1.42
C LYS A 46 9.38 7.01 1.02
N GLU A 47 10.34 6.55 0.24
CA GLU A 47 11.41 7.40 -0.26
C GLU A 47 10.91 8.37 -1.34
N HIS A 48 9.88 7.96 -2.09
CA HIS A 48 9.16 8.84 -3.01
C HIS A 48 8.39 9.94 -2.25
N ALA A 49 7.62 9.56 -1.23
CA ALA A 49 6.89 10.50 -0.39
C ALA A 49 7.80 11.54 0.30
N LYS A 50 9.04 11.15 0.65
CA LYS A 50 10.08 12.05 1.17
C LYS A 50 10.69 12.99 0.11
N GLY A 51 10.31 12.85 -1.17
CA GLY A 51 10.94 13.59 -2.27
C GLY A 51 12.34 13.12 -2.66
N LYS A 52 12.81 11.97 -2.15
CA LYS A 52 14.18 11.47 -2.35
C LYS A 52 14.33 10.53 -3.53
N LEU A 53 13.23 9.93 -4.00
CA LEU A 53 13.25 8.94 -5.06
C LEU A 53 12.22 9.31 -6.14
N PRO A 54 12.58 9.31 -7.44
CA PRO A 54 11.61 9.38 -8.53
C PRO A 54 10.80 8.07 -8.63
N GLU A 55 9.76 8.04 -9.48
CA GLU A 55 8.86 6.89 -9.58
C GLU A 55 9.49 5.66 -10.25
N ALA A 56 10.25 5.87 -11.33
CA ALA A 56 10.75 4.78 -12.16
C ALA A 56 11.45 3.62 -11.41
N PRO A 57 12.32 3.85 -10.39
CA PRO A 57 12.93 2.74 -9.67
C PRO A 57 12.00 2.05 -8.64
N ILE A 58 10.77 2.50 -8.49
CA ILE A 58 9.78 1.89 -7.61
C ILE A 58 9.06 0.74 -8.31
N SER A 59 8.78 0.87 -9.61
CA SER A 59 8.19 -0.19 -10.42
C SER A 59 9.08 -1.44 -10.40
N ILE A 60 8.47 -2.61 -10.26
CA ILE A 60 9.13 -3.92 -10.37
C ILE A 60 8.77 -4.54 -11.71
N HIS A 61 7.48 -4.53 -12.07
CA HIS A 61 6.97 -4.96 -13.36
C HIS A 61 6.19 -3.80 -14.01
N ASP A 62 6.16 -3.78 -15.31
CA ASP A 62 5.28 -2.97 -16.14
C ASP A 62 4.24 -3.86 -16.85
N GLU A 63 3.29 -3.27 -17.55
CA GLU A 63 2.25 -4.01 -18.25
C GLU A 63 2.87 -4.94 -19.33
N GLU A 64 3.96 -4.51 -19.99
CA GLU A 64 4.67 -5.31 -21.01
C GLU A 64 5.20 -6.63 -20.40
N TRP A 65 5.63 -6.64 -19.16
CA TRP A 65 6.08 -7.85 -18.45
C TRP A 65 4.96 -8.90 -18.34
N TYR A 66 3.70 -8.48 -18.11
CA TYR A 66 2.53 -9.38 -18.04
C TYR A 66 2.14 -9.84 -19.46
N ASP A 67 2.12 -8.93 -20.44
CA ASP A 67 1.82 -9.23 -21.83
C ASP A 67 2.79 -10.25 -22.42
N GLU A 68 4.09 -10.11 -22.20
CA GLU A 68 5.11 -11.05 -22.64
C GLU A 68 4.95 -12.47 -22.08
N ARG A 69 4.20 -12.60 -20.99
CA ARG A 69 3.93 -13.87 -20.29
C ARG A 69 2.51 -14.39 -20.51
N ASP A 70 1.74 -13.79 -21.39
CA ASP A 70 0.32 -14.12 -21.59
C ASP A 70 -0.46 -14.12 -20.26
N ILE A 71 -0.18 -13.17 -19.35
CA ILE A 71 -0.90 -12.93 -18.12
C ILE A 71 -1.82 -11.73 -18.33
N ASP A 72 -3.14 -11.94 -18.21
CA ASP A 72 -4.13 -10.87 -18.31
C ASP A 72 -4.15 -10.07 -16.99
N LEU A 73 -3.74 -8.79 -17.05
CA LEU A 73 -3.69 -7.89 -15.89
C LEU A 73 -4.82 -6.86 -15.97
N SER A 74 -5.74 -6.91 -15.01
CA SER A 74 -6.85 -5.97 -14.86
C SER A 74 -6.55 -4.98 -13.73
N LEU A 75 -6.04 -3.79 -14.08
CA LEU A 75 -5.80 -2.67 -13.16
C LEU A 75 -7.09 -1.91 -12.85
N ASN A 76 -7.12 -1.15 -11.75
CA ASN A 76 -8.28 -0.36 -11.31
C ASN A 76 -9.57 -1.17 -11.20
N THR A 77 -9.49 -2.47 -11.01
CA THR A 77 -10.62 -3.38 -11.00
C THR A 77 -10.86 -3.93 -9.59
N PHE A 78 -11.89 -3.42 -8.93
CA PHE A 78 -12.25 -3.85 -7.58
C PHE A 78 -13.15 -5.09 -7.62
N VAL A 79 -12.74 -6.16 -6.94
CA VAL A 79 -13.55 -7.37 -6.77
C VAL A 79 -14.57 -7.15 -5.65
N THR A 80 -15.85 -7.27 -5.98
CA THR A 80 -16.96 -7.03 -5.04
C THR A 80 -17.40 -8.30 -4.31
N SER A 81 -17.30 -9.46 -4.97
CA SER A 81 -17.67 -10.75 -4.38
C SER A 81 -17.07 -11.93 -5.14
N VAL A 82 -17.04 -13.07 -4.48
CA VAL A 82 -16.68 -14.37 -5.07
C VAL A 82 -17.83 -15.35 -4.82
N ASP A 83 -18.35 -15.94 -5.90
CA ASP A 83 -19.29 -17.06 -5.84
C ASP A 83 -18.47 -18.36 -5.98
N THR A 84 -18.30 -19.08 -4.87
CA THR A 84 -17.51 -20.32 -4.84
C THR A 84 -18.25 -21.53 -5.41
N ASP A 85 -19.58 -21.49 -5.47
CA ASP A 85 -20.41 -22.56 -6.02
C ASP A 85 -20.46 -22.47 -7.55
N ALA A 86 -20.67 -21.26 -8.06
CA ALA A 86 -20.62 -20.96 -9.49
C ALA A 86 -19.18 -20.84 -10.02
N LYS A 87 -18.20 -20.68 -9.14
CA LYS A 87 -16.78 -20.37 -9.46
C LYS A 87 -16.63 -19.12 -10.32
N VAL A 88 -17.14 -18.02 -9.82
CA VAL A 88 -17.12 -16.72 -10.50
C VAL A 88 -16.64 -15.64 -9.55
N VAL A 89 -15.77 -14.75 -10.05
CA VAL A 89 -15.39 -13.50 -9.40
C VAL A 89 -16.21 -12.37 -10.00
N ASN A 90 -16.84 -11.54 -9.17
CA ASN A 90 -17.61 -10.39 -9.62
C ASN A 90 -16.85 -9.09 -9.37
N THR A 91 -16.78 -8.22 -10.37
CA THR A 91 -16.12 -6.93 -10.29
C THR A 91 -17.10 -5.78 -10.03
N HIS A 92 -16.59 -4.60 -9.71
CA HIS A 92 -17.39 -3.39 -9.49
C HIS A 92 -18.05 -2.87 -10.78
N GLU A 93 -17.53 -3.24 -11.94
CA GLU A 93 -18.09 -2.91 -13.26
C GLU A 93 -19.21 -3.87 -13.69
N GLY A 94 -19.46 -4.92 -12.89
CA GLY A 94 -20.48 -5.93 -13.14
C GLY A 94 -19.99 -7.04 -14.07
N GLU A 95 -18.70 -7.18 -14.24
CA GLU A 95 -18.11 -8.28 -14.99
C GLU A 95 -18.08 -9.56 -14.11
N GLU A 96 -18.35 -10.69 -14.73
CA GLU A 96 -18.28 -12.03 -14.14
C GLU A 96 -17.11 -12.79 -14.75
N ILE A 97 -16.06 -13.03 -13.95
CA ILE A 97 -14.84 -13.71 -14.39
C ILE A 97 -14.85 -15.15 -13.85
N PRO A 98 -15.02 -16.17 -14.72
CA PRO A 98 -15.02 -17.56 -14.31
C PRO A 98 -13.61 -18.03 -13.93
N TYR A 99 -13.52 -19.01 -13.04
CA TYR A 99 -12.25 -19.63 -12.66
C TYR A 99 -12.37 -21.13 -12.40
N ASP A 100 -11.31 -21.89 -12.66
CA ASP A 100 -11.13 -23.24 -12.14
C ASP A 100 -10.49 -23.21 -10.75
N LYS A 101 -9.48 -22.34 -10.58
CA LYS A 101 -8.76 -22.12 -9.33
C LYS A 101 -8.59 -20.64 -9.05
N LEU A 102 -8.82 -20.24 -7.80
CA LEU A 102 -8.74 -18.87 -7.33
C LEU A 102 -7.68 -18.73 -6.25
N LEU A 103 -6.83 -17.71 -6.40
CA LEU A 103 -5.94 -17.22 -5.34
C LEU A 103 -6.42 -15.86 -4.84
N VAL A 104 -6.63 -15.73 -3.53
CA VAL A 104 -6.93 -14.46 -2.88
C VAL A 104 -5.64 -13.93 -2.25
N ALA A 105 -5.07 -12.90 -2.86
CA ALA A 105 -3.80 -12.26 -2.48
C ALA A 105 -3.97 -10.74 -2.24
N THR A 106 -5.12 -10.33 -1.73
CA THR A 106 -5.57 -8.94 -1.58
C THR A 106 -4.75 -8.11 -0.58
N GLY A 107 -3.84 -8.71 0.17
CA GLY A 107 -3.03 -8.02 1.17
C GLY A 107 -3.88 -7.48 2.33
N GLY A 108 -3.81 -6.18 2.57
CA GLY A 108 -4.53 -5.51 3.65
C GLY A 108 -4.95 -4.10 3.28
N THR A 109 -5.82 -3.53 4.10
CA THR A 109 -6.31 -2.15 3.94
C THR A 109 -6.06 -1.37 5.23
N PRO A 110 -5.64 -0.11 5.19
CA PRO A 110 -5.49 0.72 6.37
C PRO A 110 -6.80 0.85 7.15
N THR A 111 -6.70 0.75 8.47
CA THR A 111 -7.87 1.03 9.32
C THR A 111 -8.12 2.53 9.34
N GLN A 112 -9.33 2.93 8.99
CA GLN A 112 -9.74 4.33 9.10
C GLN A 112 -9.86 4.76 10.56
N LEU A 113 -9.50 6.02 10.84
CA LEU A 113 -9.73 6.60 12.16
C LEU A 113 -11.22 6.78 12.40
N PRO A 114 -11.74 6.38 13.58
CA PRO A 114 -13.14 6.54 13.93
C PRO A 114 -13.42 7.98 14.42
N VAL A 115 -13.18 8.96 13.55
CA VAL A 115 -13.40 10.38 13.79
C VAL A 115 -14.22 10.98 12.66
N ASP A 116 -14.95 12.05 12.94
CA ASP A 116 -15.71 12.75 11.92
C ASP A 116 -14.78 13.34 10.85
N ASN A 117 -15.20 13.30 9.58
CA ASN A 117 -14.44 13.76 8.42
C ASN A 117 -13.09 13.07 8.23
N SER A 118 -12.97 11.78 8.59
CA SER A 118 -11.73 11.01 8.38
C SER A 118 -11.35 10.80 6.91
N ASP A 119 -12.21 11.23 5.99
CA ASP A 119 -12.05 11.23 4.53
C ASP A 119 -11.83 12.63 3.95
N ALA A 120 -11.62 13.65 4.80
CA ALA A 120 -11.37 15.02 4.35
C ALA A 120 -10.05 15.12 3.58
N ASP A 121 -9.99 16.10 2.65
CA ASP A 121 -8.79 16.43 1.92
C ASP A 121 -7.61 16.77 2.86
N GLY A 122 -6.42 16.25 2.56
CA GLY A 122 -5.23 16.34 3.41
C GLY A 122 -5.12 15.26 4.49
N ILE A 123 -6.11 14.34 4.62
CA ILE A 123 -5.99 13.15 5.46
C ILE A 123 -5.50 11.98 4.60
N HIS A 124 -4.39 11.38 5.02
CA HIS A 124 -3.72 10.33 4.27
C HIS A 124 -3.54 9.08 5.09
N HIS A 125 -3.68 7.94 4.44
CA HIS A 125 -3.09 6.68 4.84
C HIS A 125 -1.78 6.49 4.08
N PHE A 126 -0.91 5.59 4.51
CA PHE A 126 0.34 5.32 3.82
C PHE A 126 0.43 3.83 3.50
N TRP A 127 -0.17 3.43 2.41
CA TRP A 127 -0.29 2.03 2.04
C TRP A 127 0.02 1.75 0.58
N THR A 128 -0.52 2.54 -0.33
CA THR A 128 -0.38 2.37 -1.78
C THR A 128 0.62 3.36 -2.37
N PHE A 129 1.00 3.16 -3.64
CA PHE A 129 1.82 4.13 -4.36
C PHE A 129 1.04 5.44 -4.62
N GLN A 130 -0.26 5.32 -4.84
CA GLN A 130 -1.15 6.47 -4.94
C GLN A 130 -1.12 7.33 -3.66
N ASP A 131 -1.15 6.68 -2.48
CA ASP A 131 -0.99 7.39 -1.20
C ASP A 131 0.34 8.14 -1.14
N ALA A 132 1.43 7.51 -1.57
CA ALA A 132 2.75 8.14 -1.55
C ALA A 132 2.82 9.40 -2.44
N ARG A 133 2.18 9.36 -3.61
CA ARG A 133 2.04 10.52 -4.52
C ARG A 133 1.25 11.64 -3.86
N ALA A 134 0.06 11.32 -3.32
CA ALA A 134 -0.80 12.30 -2.65
C ALA A 134 -0.14 12.91 -1.40
N ILE A 135 0.53 12.08 -0.58
CA ILE A 135 1.31 12.54 0.58
C ILE A 135 2.41 13.51 0.14
N ARG A 136 3.16 13.18 -0.91
CA ARG A 136 4.22 14.03 -1.43
C ARG A 136 3.68 15.39 -1.91
N GLU A 137 2.61 15.38 -2.70
CA GLU A 137 1.99 16.60 -3.24
C GLU A 137 1.52 17.52 -2.11
N HIS A 138 0.82 16.99 -1.10
CA HIS A 138 0.38 17.77 0.05
C HIS A 138 1.55 18.23 0.93
N ALA A 139 2.56 17.38 1.13
CA ALA A 139 3.73 17.69 1.94
C ALA A 139 4.54 18.89 1.37
N GLU A 140 4.63 19.02 0.03
CA GLU A 140 5.31 20.14 -0.63
C GLU A 140 4.64 21.51 -0.34
N GLN A 141 3.37 21.51 0.08
CA GLN A 141 2.59 22.73 0.36
C GLN A 141 2.30 22.93 1.85
N ALA A 142 2.51 21.90 2.66
CA ALA A 142 2.19 21.91 4.08
C ALA A 142 3.31 22.54 4.92
N ASN A 143 2.93 23.30 5.97
CA ASN A 143 3.86 23.78 6.99
C ASN A 143 3.66 23.06 8.32
N LYS A 144 2.49 22.45 8.53
CA LYS A 144 2.14 21.73 9.74
C LYS A 144 1.42 20.42 9.41
N GLY A 145 1.62 19.42 10.26
CA GLY A 145 1.00 18.12 10.14
C GLY A 145 0.58 17.53 11.47
N VAL A 146 -0.27 16.53 11.41
CA VAL A 146 -0.63 15.69 12.56
C VAL A 146 -0.46 14.24 12.14
N ILE A 147 0.30 13.49 12.90
CA ILE A 147 0.51 12.05 12.68
C ILE A 147 -0.26 11.30 13.78
N VAL A 148 -1.06 10.32 13.40
CA VAL A 148 -1.85 9.53 14.35
C VAL A 148 -1.43 8.07 14.31
N GLY A 149 -0.99 7.56 15.46
CA GLY A 149 -0.62 6.16 15.61
C GLY A 149 0.81 5.97 16.14
N ALA A 150 1.01 4.97 16.97
CA ALA A 150 2.28 4.69 17.65
C ALA A 150 2.98 3.43 17.12
N GLY A 151 2.79 3.13 15.84
CA GLY A 151 3.38 1.98 15.15
C GLY A 151 4.47 2.37 14.16
N LEU A 152 4.97 1.36 13.43
CA LEU A 152 6.06 1.53 12.44
C LEU A 152 5.70 2.47 11.30
N LEU A 153 4.46 2.42 10.79
CA LEU A 153 4.02 3.32 9.73
C LEU A 153 4.03 4.80 10.16
N GLY A 154 3.72 5.10 11.42
CA GLY A 154 3.77 6.46 11.92
C GLY A 154 5.17 7.06 11.88
N ILE A 155 6.23 6.23 12.05
CA ILE A 155 7.61 6.71 11.92
C ILE A 155 7.97 7.06 10.48
N ASP A 156 7.38 6.37 9.49
CA ASP A 156 7.58 6.71 8.09
C ASP A 156 6.94 8.08 7.76
N PHE A 157 5.76 8.40 8.33
CA PHE A 157 5.16 9.74 8.24
C PHE A 157 6.04 10.80 8.92
N ALA A 158 6.56 10.52 10.12
CA ALA A 158 7.48 11.42 10.80
C ALA A 158 8.74 11.70 9.95
N ALA A 159 9.25 10.68 9.27
CA ALA A 159 10.37 10.82 8.36
C ALA A 159 10.02 11.63 7.08
N VAL A 160 8.78 11.56 6.59
CA VAL A 160 8.29 12.43 5.50
C VAL A 160 8.23 13.87 5.98
N CYS A 161 7.60 14.14 7.12
CA CYS A 161 7.52 15.48 7.70
C CYS A 161 8.92 16.10 7.89
N GLY A 162 9.84 15.35 8.52
CA GLY A 162 11.21 15.83 8.71
C GLY A 162 11.97 16.07 7.40
N ALA A 163 11.78 15.24 6.38
CA ALA A 163 12.43 15.42 5.07
C ALA A 163 11.92 16.65 4.32
N GLN A 164 10.63 17.01 4.51
CA GLN A 164 9.97 18.15 3.88
C GLN A 164 9.99 19.43 4.75
N GLY A 165 10.54 19.37 5.97
CA GLY A 165 10.59 20.49 6.89
C GLY A 165 9.23 20.89 7.48
N ILE A 166 8.32 19.92 7.61
CA ILE A 166 6.98 20.10 8.18
C ILE A 166 7.05 19.90 9.69
N GLU A 167 6.59 20.91 10.45
CA GLU A 167 6.36 20.73 11.89
C GLU A 167 5.14 19.86 12.12
N ALA A 168 5.25 18.80 12.93
CA ALA A 168 4.16 17.88 13.15
C ALA A 168 3.99 17.45 14.60
N ASP A 169 2.74 17.33 15.04
CA ASP A 169 2.37 16.67 16.29
C ASP A 169 2.15 15.18 16.05
N TYR A 170 2.83 14.32 16.80
CA TYR A 170 2.68 12.88 16.70
C TYR A 170 1.83 12.33 17.84
N LEU A 171 0.54 12.14 17.57
CA LEU A 171 -0.45 11.68 18.54
C LEU A 171 -0.37 10.17 18.76
N MET A 172 -0.15 9.77 19.99
CA MET A 172 -0.01 8.37 20.39
C MET A 172 -1.04 7.97 21.44
N ARG A 173 -1.54 6.72 21.32
CA ARG A 173 -2.32 6.14 22.42
C ARG A 173 -1.37 5.55 23.48
N GLY A 174 -1.20 6.25 24.57
CA GLY A 174 -0.35 5.83 25.69
C GLY A 174 0.81 6.79 25.92
N ASP A 175 1.74 6.36 26.74
CA ASP A 175 2.81 7.19 27.30
C ASP A 175 4.08 7.24 26.43
N ARG A 176 4.14 6.45 25.36
CA ARG A 176 5.33 6.36 24.52
C ARG A 176 5.10 5.67 23.18
N TRP A 177 5.98 5.97 22.22
CA TRP A 177 6.03 5.29 20.94
C TRP A 177 6.34 3.79 21.10
N TRP A 178 5.60 2.97 20.38
CA TRP A 178 5.71 1.51 20.30
C TRP A 178 5.84 0.82 21.66
N ARG A 179 4.96 1.17 22.58
CA ARG A 179 4.95 0.75 23.99
C ARG A 179 5.01 -0.77 24.21
N TYR A 180 4.63 -1.57 23.22
CA TYR A 180 4.66 -3.03 23.29
C TYR A 180 6.04 -3.64 23.01
N ALA A 181 6.94 -2.92 22.36
CA ALA A 181 8.25 -3.40 21.95
C ALA A 181 9.40 -2.65 22.59
N LEU A 182 9.22 -1.37 22.96
CA LEU A 182 10.27 -0.55 23.55
C LEU A 182 10.04 -0.27 25.04
N SER A 183 11.14 -0.28 25.81
CA SER A 183 11.17 0.29 27.15
C SER A 183 10.97 1.81 27.11
N GLY A 184 10.64 2.44 28.26
CA GLY A 184 10.56 3.90 28.33
C GLY A 184 11.84 4.60 27.86
N LYS A 185 13.01 4.09 28.25
CA LYS A 185 14.31 4.63 27.81
C LYS A 185 14.56 4.47 26.31
N GLY A 186 14.15 3.34 25.72
CA GLY A 186 14.25 3.12 24.28
C GLY A 186 13.31 4.02 23.47
N ALA A 187 12.09 4.24 23.99
CA ALA A 187 11.15 5.16 23.37
C ALA A 187 11.61 6.62 23.45
N GLU A 188 12.24 7.04 24.56
CA GLU A 188 12.76 8.40 24.68
C GLU A 188 13.83 8.74 23.64
N ILE A 189 14.71 7.80 23.32
CA ILE A 189 15.69 7.96 22.23
C ILE A 189 14.97 8.22 20.89
N MET A 190 13.85 7.51 20.63
CA MET A 190 13.06 7.73 19.42
C MET A 190 12.34 9.08 19.46
N HIS A 191 11.82 9.50 20.61
CA HIS A 191 11.18 10.81 20.78
C HIS A 191 12.17 11.96 20.57
N GLU A 192 13.39 11.83 21.09
CA GLU A 192 14.46 12.81 20.84
C GLU A 192 14.75 12.93 19.35
N GLY A 193 14.92 11.79 18.63
CA GLY A 193 15.12 11.79 17.19
C GLY A 193 13.95 12.39 16.39
N MET A 194 12.70 12.19 16.84
CA MET A 194 11.54 12.85 16.23
C MET A 194 11.60 14.37 16.42
N ARG A 195 11.90 14.86 17.63
CA ARG A 195 12.03 16.31 17.90
C ARG A 195 13.13 16.97 17.09
N GLU A 196 14.26 16.28 16.87
CA GLU A 196 15.36 16.78 16.02
C GLU A 196 14.93 17.08 14.57
N VAL A 197 13.89 16.39 14.08
CA VAL A 197 13.34 16.61 12.74
C VAL A 197 12.02 17.40 12.71
N GLY A 198 11.66 18.04 13.84
CA GLY A 198 10.48 18.91 13.92
C GLY A 198 9.17 18.16 14.21
N VAL A 199 9.23 16.93 14.69
CA VAL A 199 8.05 16.12 15.04
C VAL A 199 7.95 15.97 16.55
N GLU A 200 6.91 16.54 17.17
CA GLU A 200 6.69 16.49 18.62
C GLU A 200 5.80 15.30 19.02
N PRO A 201 6.32 14.33 19.79
CA PRO A 201 5.51 13.25 20.35
C PRO A 201 4.56 13.75 21.45
N VAL A 202 3.25 13.47 21.29
CA VAL A 202 2.16 13.93 22.18
C VAL A 202 1.37 12.74 22.74
#